data_f83f281497b6e815f43e2c6619a504a8
#
_entry.id   f83f281497b6e815f43e2c6619a504a8
#
_cell.length_a   1.000
_cell.length_b   1.000
_cell.length_c   1.000
_cell.angle_alpha   90.00
_cell.angle_beta   90.00
_cell.angle_gamma   90.00
#
_symmetry.space_group_name_H-M   'P 1'
#
loop_
_entity.id
_entity.type
_entity.pdbx_description
1 polymer ?
#
loop_
_entity_poly.entity_id
_entity_poly.type
_entity_poly.pdbx_seq_one_letter_code
_entity_poly.pdbx_strand_id
1 'polypeptide(L)'
;VGSEMCIRDSSYLNIPNILSIATSTGCEAIHPGYGFLAENGDFAELCEACQLKFIGPSYQSIQKMGIKDVAKAEMIAANVPVVPGSDGLIDSIEDAKKVAKQIGYPVIIKATAGGGGKGIRVARNENDLENGYRMTQQEAQTAFGNGGLYLEKFIENFRHIEIQVIGDQFGNVIHLGERDCTIQRRMQKLVEESPSPILTDEKRKEMGKAAIRAAKAVNYENAGTIEFILSLIHI
;
A
#
# COMPACT_ATOMS: atom_id res chain seq x y z
N VAL A 1 -20.11 -26.19 4.45
CA VAL A 1 -19.71 -24.84 4.83
C VAL A 1 -18.49 -24.39 4.01
N GLY A 2 -17.44 -25.23 3.87
CA GLY A 2 -16.24 -24.87 3.08
C GLY A 2 -16.50 -24.73 1.58
N SER A 3 -17.34 -25.60 0.99
CA SER A 3 -17.69 -25.53 -0.42
C SER A 3 -18.51 -24.29 -0.78
N GLU A 4 -19.36 -23.85 0.13
CA GLU A 4 -20.15 -22.63 -0.07
C GLU A 4 -19.30 -21.36 -0.03
N MET A 5 -18.24 -21.33 0.80
CA MET A 5 -17.29 -20.22 0.80
C MET A 5 -16.55 -20.09 -0.54
N CYS A 6 -16.09 -21.19 -1.11
CA CYS A 6 -15.43 -21.17 -2.41
C CYS A 6 -16.34 -20.67 -3.55
N ILE A 7 -17.62 -21.05 -3.52
CA ILE A 7 -18.60 -20.58 -4.50
C ILE A 7 -18.87 -19.09 -4.34
N ARG A 8 -18.94 -18.59 -3.12
CA ARG A 8 -19.16 -17.17 -2.83
C ARG A 8 -17.98 -16.30 -3.29
N ASP A 9 -16.76 -16.72 -3.00
CA ASP A 9 -15.56 -15.97 -3.42
C ASP A 9 -15.51 -15.80 -4.95
N SER A 10 -15.80 -16.86 -5.70
CA SER A 10 -15.84 -16.77 -7.16
C SER A 10 -16.93 -15.84 -7.67
N SER A 11 -18.07 -15.74 -6.99
CA SER A 11 -19.14 -14.82 -7.35
C SER A 11 -18.77 -13.35 -7.11
N TYR A 12 -18.09 -13.05 -6.01
CA TYR A 12 -17.63 -11.69 -5.70
C TYR A 12 -16.51 -11.20 -6.64
N LEU A 13 -15.79 -12.08 -7.29
CA LEU A 13 -14.72 -11.74 -8.23
C LEU A 13 -15.16 -11.83 -9.70
N ASN A 14 -16.42 -12.20 -9.96
CA ASN A 14 -16.92 -12.34 -11.32
C ASN A 14 -17.40 -10.98 -11.88
N ILE A 15 -16.44 -10.20 -12.37
CA ILE A 15 -16.67 -8.86 -12.93
C ILE A 15 -17.78 -8.85 -13.98
N PRO A 16 -17.79 -9.74 -15.01
CA PRO A 16 -18.85 -9.74 -16.01
C PRO A 16 -20.26 -9.92 -15.42
N ASN A 17 -20.42 -10.80 -14.45
CA ASN A 17 -21.74 -11.01 -13.82
C ASN A 17 -22.16 -9.80 -12.98
N ILE A 18 -21.22 -9.18 -12.25
CA ILE A 18 -21.52 -7.99 -11.43
C ILE A 18 -22.00 -6.85 -12.34
N LEU A 19 -21.29 -6.57 -13.42
CA LEU A 19 -21.64 -5.51 -14.38
C LEU A 19 -22.98 -5.81 -15.08
N SER A 20 -23.20 -7.07 -15.50
CA SER A 20 -24.44 -7.48 -16.11
C SER A 20 -25.65 -7.29 -15.19
N ILE A 21 -25.51 -7.65 -13.91
CA ILE A 21 -26.58 -7.45 -12.91
C ILE A 21 -26.80 -5.95 -12.69
N ALA A 22 -25.76 -5.17 -12.49
CA ALA A 22 -25.88 -3.74 -12.24
C ALA A 22 -26.59 -3.01 -13.40
N THR A 23 -26.20 -3.31 -14.64
CA THR A 23 -26.82 -2.70 -15.83
C THR A 23 -28.27 -3.15 -16.03
N SER A 24 -28.56 -4.46 -15.88
CA SER A 24 -29.90 -5.01 -16.08
C SER A 24 -30.90 -4.58 -15.01
N THR A 25 -30.43 -4.24 -13.81
CA THR A 25 -31.27 -3.77 -12.70
C THR A 25 -31.37 -2.23 -12.64
N GLY A 26 -30.72 -1.52 -13.56
CA GLY A 26 -30.78 -0.05 -13.62
C GLY A 26 -30.01 0.64 -12.49
N CYS A 27 -28.95 0.00 -11.97
CA CYS A 27 -28.06 0.66 -11.01
C CYS A 27 -27.30 1.81 -11.69
N GLU A 28 -27.09 2.90 -10.96
CA GLU A 28 -26.30 4.05 -11.42
C GLU A 28 -24.85 4.00 -10.91
N ALA A 29 -24.60 3.24 -9.84
CA ALA A 29 -23.32 3.14 -9.18
C ALA A 29 -23.06 1.76 -8.59
N ILE A 30 -21.77 1.42 -8.39
CA ILE A 30 -21.32 0.21 -7.70
C ILE A 30 -20.44 0.61 -6.53
N HIS A 31 -20.78 0.16 -5.31
CA HIS A 31 -19.89 0.22 -4.16
C HIS A 31 -19.13 -1.11 -4.07
N PRO A 32 -17.79 -1.12 -4.24
CA PRO A 32 -17.01 -2.35 -4.33
C PRO A 32 -16.78 -3.04 -2.98
N GLY A 33 -17.22 -2.43 -1.88
CA GLY A 33 -16.90 -2.89 -0.53
C GLY A 33 -15.47 -2.56 -0.12
N TYR A 34 -14.88 -3.43 0.70
CA TYR A 34 -13.49 -3.34 1.18
C TYR A 34 -12.71 -4.57 0.73
N GLY A 35 -11.50 -4.38 0.20
CA GLY A 35 -10.71 -5.45 -0.40
C GLY A 35 -11.30 -5.97 -1.71
N PHE A 36 -10.89 -7.17 -2.15
CA PHE A 36 -11.35 -7.80 -3.40
C PHE A 36 -11.28 -6.83 -4.60
N LEU A 37 -12.42 -6.50 -5.19
CA LEU A 37 -12.51 -5.63 -6.37
C LEU A 37 -12.38 -4.13 -6.04
N ALA A 38 -12.35 -3.74 -4.77
CA ALA A 38 -12.15 -2.33 -4.39
C ALA A 38 -10.77 -1.78 -4.81
N GLU A 39 -9.77 -2.68 -4.92
CA GLU A 39 -8.40 -2.34 -5.32
C GLU A 39 -8.09 -2.79 -6.76
N ASN A 40 -9.11 -3.14 -7.53
CA ASN A 40 -8.95 -3.62 -8.89
C ASN A 40 -9.22 -2.50 -9.90
N GLY A 41 -8.14 -1.99 -10.53
CA GLY A 41 -8.22 -0.91 -11.53
C GLY A 41 -9.03 -1.29 -12.75
N ASP A 42 -8.92 -2.52 -13.23
CA ASP A 42 -9.65 -3.00 -14.41
C ASP A 42 -11.16 -3.02 -14.15
N PHE A 43 -11.57 -3.39 -12.93
CA PHE A 43 -12.98 -3.34 -12.54
C PHE A 43 -13.52 -1.91 -12.50
N ALA A 44 -12.74 -0.97 -11.96
CA ALA A 44 -13.12 0.44 -11.94
C ALA A 44 -13.24 1.01 -13.36
N GLU A 45 -12.30 0.67 -14.26
CA GLU A 45 -12.34 1.07 -15.67
C GLU A 45 -13.57 0.50 -16.40
N LEU A 46 -13.87 -0.78 -16.18
CA LEU A 46 -15.04 -1.42 -16.76
C LEU A 46 -16.37 -0.84 -16.24
N CYS A 47 -16.43 -0.42 -14.98
CA CYS A 47 -17.58 0.31 -14.46
C CYS A 47 -17.83 1.61 -15.26
N GLU A 48 -16.77 2.42 -15.47
CA GLU A 48 -16.87 3.65 -16.26
C GLU A 48 -17.31 3.37 -17.70
N ALA A 49 -16.73 2.33 -18.34
CA ALA A 49 -17.12 1.93 -19.69
C ALA A 49 -18.60 1.49 -19.80
N CYS A 50 -19.16 0.95 -18.72
CA CYS A 50 -20.57 0.60 -18.61
C CYS A 50 -21.46 1.77 -18.12
N GLN A 51 -20.93 2.98 -18.01
CA GLN A 51 -21.63 4.16 -17.49
C GLN A 51 -22.12 4.00 -16.05
N LEU A 52 -21.43 3.16 -15.26
CA LEU A 52 -21.69 2.96 -13.85
C LEU A 52 -20.66 3.75 -13.03
N LYS A 53 -21.11 4.54 -12.05
CA LYS A 53 -20.18 5.22 -11.16
C LYS A 53 -19.54 4.21 -10.20
N PHE A 54 -18.22 4.04 -10.28
CA PHE A 54 -17.45 3.32 -9.27
C PHE A 54 -17.35 4.21 -8.02
N ILE A 55 -17.82 3.72 -6.87
CA ILE A 55 -17.72 4.44 -5.59
C ILE A 55 -16.37 4.12 -4.96
N GLY A 56 -15.37 4.87 -5.35
CA GLY A 56 -13.96 4.69 -5.00
C GLY A 56 -13.08 5.65 -5.79
N PRO A 57 -11.75 5.50 -5.71
CA PRO A 57 -10.82 6.27 -6.53
C PRO A 57 -10.94 5.88 -8.01
N SER A 58 -10.45 6.74 -8.90
CA SER A 58 -10.40 6.45 -10.33
C SER A 58 -9.51 5.24 -10.62
N TYR A 59 -9.75 4.55 -11.74
CA TYR A 59 -8.93 3.40 -12.11
C TYR A 59 -7.45 3.78 -12.29
N GLN A 60 -7.16 4.98 -12.79
CA GLN A 60 -5.81 5.49 -12.91
C GLN A 60 -5.12 5.63 -11.55
N SER A 61 -5.84 6.11 -10.53
CA SER A 61 -5.32 6.24 -9.16
C SER A 61 -5.05 4.86 -8.57
N ILE A 62 -5.95 3.89 -8.78
CA ILE A 62 -5.77 2.50 -8.31
C ILE A 62 -4.53 1.89 -8.96
N GLN A 63 -4.39 1.99 -10.29
CA GLN A 63 -3.26 1.44 -11.02
C GLN A 63 -1.93 2.06 -10.60
N LYS A 64 -1.86 3.40 -10.48
CA LYS A 64 -0.65 4.11 -10.01
C LYS A 64 -0.23 3.65 -8.61
N MET A 65 -1.17 3.55 -7.67
CA MET A 65 -0.87 3.14 -6.31
C MET A 65 -0.61 1.64 -6.16
N GLY A 66 -1.08 0.83 -7.10
CA GLY A 66 -0.81 -0.60 -7.16
C GLY A 66 0.65 -0.95 -7.51
N ILE A 67 1.37 -0.05 -8.17
CA ILE A 67 2.77 -0.24 -8.57
C ILE A 67 3.67 0.50 -7.57
N LYS A 68 4.39 -0.26 -6.73
CA LYS A 68 5.14 0.28 -5.58
C LYS A 68 6.16 1.36 -5.93
N ASP A 69 6.90 1.18 -7.03
CA ASP A 69 7.95 2.13 -7.47
C ASP A 69 7.31 3.43 -7.95
N VAL A 70 6.21 3.34 -8.71
CA VAL A 70 5.44 4.50 -9.19
C VAL A 70 4.82 5.23 -8.00
N ALA A 71 4.18 4.50 -7.08
CA ALA A 71 3.59 5.07 -5.88
C ALA A 71 4.64 5.82 -5.04
N LYS A 72 5.83 5.22 -4.83
CA LYS A 72 6.92 5.84 -4.07
C LYS A 72 7.44 7.11 -4.74
N ALA A 73 7.64 7.08 -6.06
CA ALA A 73 8.10 8.24 -6.83
C ALA A 73 7.08 9.40 -6.77
N GLU A 74 5.79 9.12 -6.91
CA GLU A 74 4.71 10.12 -6.77
C GLU A 74 4.69 10.73 -5.36
N MET A 75 4.87 9.91 -4.32
CA MET A 75 4.92 10.40 -2.93
C MET A 75 6.13 11.32 -2.69
N ILE A 76 7.30 10.97 -3.20
CA ILE A 76 8.51 11.79 -3.11
C ILE A 76 8.30 13.13 -3.84
N ALA A 77 7.76 13.09 -5.07
CA ALA A 77 7.47 14.30 -5.85
C ALA A 77 6.47 15.23 -5.15
N ALA A 78 5.53 14.65 -4.39
CA ALA A 78 4.55 15.38 -3.59
C ALA A 78 5.07 15.85 -2.22
N ASN A 79 6.35 15.70 -1.91
CA ASN A 79 6.94 15.96 -0.59
C ASN A 79 6.22 15.21 0.55
N VAL A 80 5.81 13.98 0.30
CA VAL A 80 5.28 13.07 1.31
C VAL A 80 6.44 12.22 1.84
N PRO A 81 6.62 12.12 3.16
CA PRO A 81 7.66 11.27 3.73
C PRO A 81 7.47 9.81 3.31
N VAL A 82 8.53 9.18 2.86
CA VAL A 82 8.55 7.76 2.51
C VAL A 82 9.62 7.03 3.32
N VAL A 83 9.46 5.71 3.48
CA VAL A 83 10.49 4.90 4.12
C VAL A 83 11.77 4.97 3.26
N PRO A 84 12.92 5.36 3.85
CA PRO A 84 14.18 5.40 3.11
C PRO A 84 14.53 4.04 2.51
N GLY A 85 15.06 4.00 1.30
CA GLY A 85 15.37 2.74 0.63
C GLY A 85 16.07 2.97 -0.70
N SER A 86 16.15 1.90 -1.50
CA SER A 86 16.68 1.96 -2.86
C SER A 86 15.78 2.80 -3.77
N ASP A 87 16.42 3.40 -4.77
CA ASP A 87 15.71 4.05 -5.88
C ASP A 87 15.48 2.99 -6.98
N GLY A 88 14.34 2.29 -6.88
CA GLY A 88 14.05 1.17 -7.76
C GLY A 88 14.74 -0.14 -7.35
N LEU A 89 14.90 -1.02 -8.35
CA LEU A 89 15.53 -2.33 -8.19
C LEU A 89 17.02 -2.20 -7.89
N ILE A 90 17.53 -3.20 -7.18
CA ILE A 90 18.97 -3.33 -6.90
C ILE A 90 19.55 -4.33 -7.89
N ASP A 91 20.51 -3.89 -8.69
CA ASP A 91 21.12 -4.68 -9.75
C ASP A 91 22.20 -5.64 -9.23
N SER A 92 22.86 -5.27 -8.13
CA SER A 92 23.98 -6.03 -7.57
C SER A 92 24.04 -5.99 -6.05
N ILE A 93 24.75 -6.95 -5.45
CA ILE A 93 25.03 -6.96 -4.01
C ILE A 93 25.88 -5.75 -3.59
N GLU A 94 26.74 -5.26 -4.44
CA GLU A 94 27.55 -4.07 -4.21
C GLU A 94 26.69 -2.81 -4.11
N ASP A 95 25.65 -2.70 -4.95
CA ASP A 95 24.69 -1.60 -4.88
C ASP A 95 23.81 -1.73 -3.64
N ALA A 96 23.40 -2.96 -3.29
CA ALA A 96 22.70 -3.22 -2.01
C ALA A 96 23.52 -2.72 -0.80
N LYS A 97 24.83 -2.98 -0.78
CA LYS A 97 25.73 -2.51 0.30
C LYS A 97 25.85 -0.98 0.33
N LYS A 98 25.92 -0.33 -0.82
CA LYS A 98 25.96 1.15 -0.90
C LYS A 98 24.68 1.74 -0.31
N VAL A 99 23.52 1.26 -0.75
CA VAL A 99 22.23 1.70 -0.23
C VAL A 99 22.11 1.45 1.26
N ALA A 100 22.47 0.24 1.74
CA ALA A 100 22.41 -0.10 3.16
C ALA A 100 23.32 0.79 4.02
N LYS A 101 24.52 1.16 3.53
CA LYS A 101 25.39 2.12 4.22
C LYS A 101 24.80 3.53 4.27
N GLN A 102 24.10 3.94 3.22
CA GLN A 102 23.49 5.26 3.14
C GLN A 102 22.28 5.40 4.09
N ILE A 103 21.38 4.40 4.12
CA ILE A 103 20.16 4.43 4.94
C ILE A 103 20.37 3.89 6.36
N GLY A 104 21.51 3.22 6.61
CA GLY A 104 21.88 2.60 7.89
C GLY A 104 21.15 1.28 8.16
N TYR A 105 21.84 0.36 8.85
CA TYR A 105 21.21 -0.88 9.34
C TYR A 105 20.26 -0.64 10.55
N PRO A 106 19.29 -1.52 10.81
CA PRO A 106 18.89 -2.66 9.99
C PRO A 106 18.15 -2.25 8.73
N VAL A 107 18.24 -3.10 7.70
CA VAL A 107 17.52 -2.95 6.43
C VAL A 107 16.68 -4.18 6.14
N ILE A 108 15.64 -4.02 5.32
CA ILE A 108 14.80 -5.11 4.85
C ILE A 108 14.95 -5.28 3.34
N ILE A 109 15.21 -6.50 2.92
CA ILE A 109 15.28 -6.92 1.52
C ILE A 109 13.91 -7.42 1.13
N LYS A 110 13.37 -6.95 0.03
CA LYS A 110 12.04 -7.34 -0.47
C LYS A 110 12.12 -7.69 -1.94
N ALA A 111 11.50 -8.82 -2.32
CA ALA A 111 11.28 -9.16 -3.71
C ALA A 111 10.13 -8.34 -4.31
N THR A 112 10.27 -7.94 -5.58
CA THR A 112 9.20 -7.22 -6.31
C THR A 112 7.93 -8.04 -6.47
N ALA A 113 8.10 -9.33 -6.71
CA ALA A 113 7.01 -10.29 -6.88
C ALA A 113 6.79 -11.10 -5.59
N GLY A 114 6.80 -10.48 -4.41
CA GLY A 114 6.61 -11.13 -3.11
C GLY A 114 5.25 -10.80 -2.48
N GLY A 115 4.69 -11.75 -1.76
CA GLY A 115 3.46 -11.59 -0.98
C GLY A 115 3.37 -12.61 0.15
N GLY A 116 2.59 -12.31 1.21
CA GLY A 116 2.38 -13.25 2.32
C GLY A 116 3.62 -13.56 3.16
N GLY A 117 4.61 -12.67 3.19
CA GLY A 117 5.85 -12.85 3.97
C GLY A 117 6.95 -13.66 3.25
N LYS A 118 6.72 -14.11 2.01
CA LYS A 118 7.75 -14.74 1.17
C LYS A 118 8.53 -13.68 0.39
N GLY A 119 9.83 -13.92 0.18
CA GLY A 119 10.70 -12.97 -0.50
C GLY A 119 11.02 -11.73 0.35
N ILE A 120 11.03 -11.85 1.69
CA ILE A 120 11.35 -10.77 2.62
C ILE A 120 12.37 -11.25 3.65
N ARG A 121 13.46 -10.47 3.84
CA ARG A 121 14.49 -10.75 4.85
C ARG A 121 15.03 -9.48 5.47
N VAL A 122 15.25 -9.51 6.78
CA VAL A 122 15.88 -8.42 7.52
C VAL A 122 17.39 -8.69 7.63
N ALA A 123 18.18 -7.68 7.35
CA ALA A 123 19.64 -7.69 7.50
C ALA A 123 20.04 -6.64 8.53
N ARG A 124 20.79 -7.06 9.57
CA ARG A 124 21.23 -6.20 10.67
C ARG A 124 22.67 -5.72 10.49
N ASN A 125 23.38 -6.32 9.57
CA ASN A 125 24.79 -6.02 9.23
C ASN A 125 25.06 -6.43 7.78
N GLU A 126 26.29 -6.18 7.31
CA GLU A 126 26.69 -6.47 5.95
C GLU A 126 26.67 -7.96 5.60
N ASN A 127 27.07 -8.84 6.54
CA ASN A 127 27.04 -10.29 6.32
C ASN A 127 25.61 -10.81 6.17
N ASP A 128 24.67 -10.33 7.00
CA ASP A 128 23.26 -10.67 6.90
C ASP A 128 22.71 -10.19 5.54
N LEU A 129 23.13 -9.01 5.08
CA LEU A 129 22.72 -8.45 3.80
C LEU A 129 23.15 -9.33 2.63
N GLU A 130 24.43 -9.77 2.60
CA GLU A 130 24.93 -10.63 1.53
C GLU A 130 24.18 -11.96 1.46
N ASN A 131 24.03 -12.61 2.60
CA ASN A 131 23.30 -13.89 2.67
C ASN A 131 21.83 -13.70 2.32
N GLY A 132 21.21 -12.70 2.91
CA GLY A 132 19.79 -12.37 2.67
C GLY A 132 19.50 -12.03 1.22
N TYR A 133 20.36 -11.24 0.57
CA TYR A 133 20.23 -10.87 -0.83
C TYR A 133 20.19 -12.10 -1.74
N ARG A 134 21.22 -12.96 -1.65
CA ARG A 134 21.31 -14.19 -2.47
C ARG A 134 20.12 -15.13 -2.26
N MET A 135 19.76 -15.37 -1.00
CA MET A 135 18.64 -16.23 -0.67
C MET A 135 17.30 -15.69 -1.17
N THR A 136 17.06 -14.37 -0.98
CA THR A 136 15.81 -13.74 -1.41
C THR A 136 15.69 -13.69 -2.93
N GLN A 137 16.80 -13.42 -3.63
CA GLN A 137 16.85 -13.43 -5.08
C GLN A 137 16.52 -14.80 -5.67
N GLN A 138 17.15 -15.86 -5.12
CA GLN A 138 16.91 -17.23 -5.56
C GLN A 138 15.48 -17.69 -5.27
N GLU A 139 14.95 -17.35 -4.08
CA GLU A 139 13.58 -17.65 -3.70
C GLU A 139 12.57 -16.95 -4.63
N ALA A 140 12.78 -15.66 -4.90
CA ALA A 140 11.93 -14.88 -5.78
C ALA A 140 11.98 -15.39 -7.24
N GLN A 141 13.17 -15.70 -7.75
CA GLN A 141 13.34 -16.28 -9.08
C GLN A 141 12.64 -17.62 -9.21
N THR A 142 12.75 -18.48 -8.19
CA THR A 142 12.14 -19.83 -8.22
C THR A 142 10.63 -19.78 -8.05
N ALA A 143 10.12 -18.93 -7.15
CA ALA A 143 8.69 -18.89 -6.82
C ALA A 143 7.86 -18.04 -7.81
N PHE A 144 8.46 -17.00 -8.38
CA PHE A 144 7.74 -15.98 -9.14
C PHE A 144 8.31 -15.72 -10.54
N GLY A 145 9.42 -16.37 -10.92
CA GLY A 145 10.11 -16.15 -12.19
C GLY A 145 10.79 -14.76 -12.31
N ASN A 146 10.84 -14.00 -11.22
CA ASN A 146 11.41 -12.65 -11.17
C ASN A 146 12.24 -12.49 -9.89
N GLY A 147 13.56 -12.34 -10.06
CA GLY A 147 14.53 -12.16 -8.98
C GLY A 147 14.82 -10.71 -8.59
N GLY A 148 14.01 -9.75 -9.07
CA GLY A 148 14.18 -8.33 -8.76
C GLY A 148 13.98 -8.05 -7.27
N LEU A 149 14.92 -7.32 -6.68
CA LEU A 149 14.94 -6.98 -5.24
C LEU A 149 15.04 -5.46 -5.04
N TYR A 150 14.52 -5.00 -3.92
CA TYR A 150 14.74 -3.65 -3.41
C TYR A 150 15.02 -3.66 -1.92
N LEU A 151 15.70 -2.62 -1.43
CA LEU A 151 16.00 -2.41 -0.01
C LEU A 151 15.17 -1.27 0.56
N GLU A 152 14.77 -1.44 1.83
CA GLU A 152 14.21 -0.35 2.63
C GLU A 152 14.80 -0.36 4.03
N LYS A 153 14.75 0.79 4.71
CA LYS A 153 15.05 0.87 6.14
C LYS A 153 14.08 -0.02 6.91
N PHE A 154 14.60 -0.92 7.72
CA PHE A 154 13.77 -1.70 8.64
C PHE A 154 13.55 -0.90 9.92
N ILE A 155 12.32 -0.53 10.18
CA ILE A 155 11.91 0.23 11.37
C ILE A 155 11.36 -0.77 12.39
N GLU A 156 12.04 -0.91 13.53
CA GLU A 156 11.72 -1.93 14.55
C GLU A 156 10.67 -1.44 15.54
N ASN A 157 10.79 -0.20 15.99
CA ASN A 157 9.89 0.41 16.97
C ASN A 157 9.06 1.49 16.27
N PHE A 158 7.84 1.17 15.94
CA PHE A 158 6.95 2.08 15.23
C PHE A 158 5.50 1.92 15.68
N ARG A 159 4.71 2.93 15.37
CA ARG A 159 3.25 2.85 15.38
C ARG A 159 2.74 2.84 13.95
N HIS A 160 1.74 2.03 13.71
CA HIS A 160 0.99 2.00 12.46
C HIS A 160 -0.15 3.00 12.59
N ILE A 161 0.02 4.16 11.98
CA ILE A 161 -0.97 5.24 11.99
C ILE A 161 -1.57 5.38 10.61
N GLU A 162 -2.88 5.42 10.50
CA GLU A 162 -3.54 5.71 9.24
C GLU A 162 -4.35 7.00 9.35
N ILE A 163 -4.33 7.79 8.29
CA ILE A 163 -5.12 9.02 8.16
C ILE A 163 -6.28 8.76 7.21
N GLN A 164 -7.50 8.98 7.70
CA GLN A 164 -8.69 8.93 6.85
C GLN A 164 -8.74 10.17 5.97
N VAL A 165 -8.87 9.99 4.66
CA VAL A 165 -9.04 11.08 3.69
C VAL A 165 -10.36 10.94 2.95
N ILE A 166 -10.86 12.07 2.46
CA ILE A 166 -12.00 12.16 1.53
C ILE A 166 -11.62 13.16 0.45
N GLY A 167 -11.75 12.74 -0.81
CA GLY A 167 -11.56 13.57 -1.98
C GLY A 167 -12.83 13.71 -2.81
N ASP A 168 -13.05 14.87 -3.40
CA ASP A 168 -14.10 15.07 -4.40
C ASP A 168 -13.53 15.05 -5.83
N GLN A 169 -14.42 15.05 -6.81
CA GLN A 169 -14.04 15.07 -8.24
C GLN A 169 -13.45 16.42 -8.72
N PHE A 170 -13.43 17.44 -7.86
CA PHE A 170 -12.92 18.79 -8.17
C PHE A 170 -11.52 19.02 -7.60
N GLY A 171 -10.89 18.00 -7.01
CA GLY A 171 -9.55 18.06 -6.43
C GLY A 171 -9.50 18.63 -5.01
N ASN A 172 -10.65 18.80 -4.35
CA ASN A 172 -10.66 19.11 -2.93
C ASN A 172 -10.44 17.83 -2.14
N VAL A 173 -9.51 17.85 -1.20
CA VAL A 173 -9.20 16.74 -0.30
C VAL A 173 -9.13 17.26 1.12
N ILE A 174 -9.78 16.56 2.03
CA ILE A 174 -9.69 16.78 3.47
C ILE A 174 -9.24 15.50 4.18
N HIS A 175 -8.73 15.63 5.40
CA HIS A 175 -8.53 14.50 6.31
C HIS A 175 -9.49 14.57 7.49
N LEU A 176 -9.89 13.42 8.02
CA LEU A 176 -10.81 13.28 9.15
C LEU A 176 -10.14 12.84 10.45
N GLY A 177 -8.83 12.98 10.53
CA GLY A 177 -8.03 12.52 11.65
C GLY A 177 -7.43 11.14 11.42
N GLU A 178 -6.83 10.61 12.48
CA GLU A 178 -6.09 9.36 12.44
C GLU A 178 -6.74 8.24 13.23
N ARG A 179 -6.28 7.02 12.91
CA ARG A 179 -6.42 5.81 13.73
C ARG A 179 -5.04 5.23 14.00
N ASP A 180 -4.82 4.77 15.21
CA ASP A 180 -3.65 3.94 15.58
C ASP A 180 -4.04 2.47 15.43
N CYS A 181 -3.45 1.80 14.46
CA CYS A 181 -3.73 0.42 14.08
C CYS A 181 -2.55 -0.51 14.40
N THR A 182 -1.76 -0.18 15.41
CA THR A 182 -0.53 -0.89 15.75
C THR A 182 -0.78 -2.30 16.25
N ILE A 183 -1.91 -2.54 16.92
CA ILE A 183 -2.25 -3.86 17.47
C ILE A 183 -2.76 -4.75 16.33
N GLN A 184 -1.86 -5.59 15.84
CA GLN A 184 -2.09 -6.47 14.68
C GLN A 184 -1.70 -7.91 14.98
N ARG A 185 -2.33 -8.86 14.31
CA ARG A 185 -1.91 -10.26 14.26
C ARG A 185 -1.74 -10.70 12.82
N ARG A 186 -0.55 -11.13 12.44
CA ARG A 186 -0.22 -11.52 11.05
C ARG A 186 -0.61 -10.46 10.01
N MET A 187 -0.31 -9.20 10.32
CA MET A 187 -0.65 -8.01 9.52
C MET A 187 -2.16 -7.72 9.41
N GLN A 188 -2.99 -8.34 10.23
CA GLN A 188 -4.40 -8.02 10.34
C GLN A 188 -4.65 -7.13 11.55
N LYS A 189 -5.25 -5.97 11.33
CA LYS A 189 -5.64 -5.01 12.37
C LYS A 189 -6.67 -5.66 13.30
N LEU A 190 -6.41 -5.65 14.61
CA LEU A 190 -7.29 -6.22 15.64
C LEU A 190 -7.94 -5.15 16.50
N VAL A 191 -7.20 -4.08 16.80
CA VAL A 191 -7.68 -2.94 17.58
C VAL A 191 -7.28 -1.67 16.87
N GLU A 192 -8.19 -0.75 16.75
CA GLU A 192 -7.99 0.59 16.21
C GLU A 192 -8.44 1.62 17.24
N GLU A 193 -7.59 2.59 17.53
CA GLU A 193 -7.86 3.69 18.47
C GLU A 193 -7.90 5.02 17.73
N SER A 194 -8.87 5.85 18.06
CA SER A 194 -8.97 7.22 17.55
C SER A 194 -9.41 8.17 18.68
N PRO A 195 -8.67 9.27 18.92
CA PRO A 195 -7.36 9.62 18.32
C PRO A 195 -6.22 8.75 18.86
N SER A 196 -5.08 8.76 18.18
CA SER A 196 -3.87 8.07 18.65
C SER A 196 -3.36 8.69 19.95
N PRO A 197 -3.10 7.89 20.99
CA PRO A 197 -2.67 8.41 22.29
C PRO A 197 -1.22 8.96 22.29
N ILE A 198 -0.45 8.68 21.24
CA ILE A 198 0.96 9.10 21.16
C ILE A 198 1.19 10.33 20.29
N LEU A 199 0.20 10.76 19.50
CA LEU A 199 0.36 11.90 18.60
C LEU A 199 0.10 13.22 19.34
N THR A 200 1.06 14.15 19.23
CA THR A 200 0.82 15.54 19.57
C THR A 200 -0.04 16.21 18.49
N ASP A 201 -0.66 17.34 18.84
CA ASP A 201 -1.48 18.09 17.89
C ASP A 201 -0.67 18.59 16.66
N GLU A 202 0.60 18.93 16.89
CA GLU A 202 1.52 19.35 15.82
C GLU A 202 1.79 18.20 14.85
N LYS A 203 2.12 17.02 15.40
CA LYS A 203 2.42 15.82 14.58
C LYS A 203 1.16 15.35 13.83
N ARG A 204 0.00 15.38 14.46
CA ARG A 204 -1.29 15.08 13.83
C ARG A 204 -1.56 15.98 12.63
N LYS A 205 -1.33 17.31 12.79
CA LYS A 205 -1.48 18.27 11.71
C LYS A 205 -0.48 18.06 10.58
N GLU A 206 0.77 17.73 10.92
CA GLU A 206 1.82 17.44 9.93
C GLU A 206 1.46 16.21 9.09
N MET A 207 1.07 15.10 9.75
CA MET A 207 0.67 13.86 9.10
C MET A 207 -0.60 14.05 8.25
N GLY A 208 -1.60 14.77 8.77
CA GLY A 208 -2.80 15.11 8.01
C GLY A 208 -2.50 15.89 6.74
N LYS A 209 -1.61 16.89 6.81
CA LYS A 209 -1.14 17.63 5.61
C LYS A 209 -0.40 16.71 4.63
N ALA A 210 0.42 15.78 5.12
CA ALA A 210 1.10 14.81 4.27
C ALA A 210 0.10 13.88 3.57
N ALA A 211 -0.92 13.40 4.28
CA ALA A 211 -1.99 12.57 3.72
C ALA A 211 -2.79 13.31 2.63
N ILE A 212 -3.10 14.60 2.83
CA ILE A 212 -3.76 15.42 1.81
C ILE A 212 -2.86 15.56 0.57
N ARG A 213 -1.55 15.81 0.73
CA ARG A 213 -0.63 15.88 -0.42
C ARG A 213 -0.56 14.56 -1.17
N ALA A 214 -0.49 13.43 -0.44
CA ALA A 214 -0.48 12.10 -1.04
C ALA A 214 -1.74 11.85 -1.89
N ALA A 215 -2.91 12.10 -1.33
CA ALA A 215 -4.17 11.91 -2.03
C ALA A 215 -4.31 12.84 -3.25
N LYS A 216 -3.89 14.12 -3.15
CA LYS A 216 -3.89 15.07 -4.27
C LYS A 216 -2.94 14.65 -5.39
N ALA A 217 -1.76 14.12 -5.08
CA ALA A 217 -0.77 13.69 -6.07
C ALA A 217 -1.31 12.62 -7.03
N VAL A 218 -2.23 11.80 -6.56
CA VAL A 218 -2.83 10.74 -7.35
C VAL A 218 -4.27 11.03 -7.77
N ASN A 219 -4.76 12.26 -7.58
CA ASN A 219 -6.14 12.67 -7.85
C ASN A 219 -7.15 11.72 -7.19
N TYR A 220 -6.96 11.45 -5.89
CA TYR A 220 -7.79 10.52 -5.15
C TYR A 220 -9.21 11.05 -4.97
N GLU A 221 -10.20 10.25 -5.33
CA GLU A 221 -11.63 10.50 -5.11
C GLU A 221 -12.21 9.54 -4.09
N ASN A 222 -13.29 9.96 -3.43
CA ASN A 222 -14.01 9.23 -2.39
C ASN A 222 -13.21 9.05 -1.10
N ALA A 223 -13.64 8.13 -0.27
CA ALA A 223 -13.03 7.81 1.02
C ALA A 223 -11.86 6.85 0.85
N GLY A 224 -10.80 7.09 1.61
CA GLY A 224 -9.64 6.22 1.65
C GLY A 224 -8.77 6.48 2.85
N THR A 225 -7.70 5.70 2.99
CA THR A 225 -6.72 5.83 4.05
C THR A 225 -5.32 5.96 3.51
N ILE A 226 -4.51 6.79 4.17
CA ILE A 226 -3.06 6.85 3.96
C ILE A 226 -2.38 6.30 5.19
N GLU A 227 -1.66 5.20 5.02
CA GLU A 227 -0.98 4.50 6.11
C GLU A 227 0.44 5.04 6.30
N PHE A 228 0.83 5.24 7.56
CA PHE A 228 2.15 5.72 7.96
C PHE A 228 2.79 4.75 8.95
N ILE A 229 4.08 4.56 8.79
CA ILE A 229 4.93 3.97 9.83
C ILE A 229 5.57 5.12 10.60
N LEU A 230 5.07 5.38 11.80
CA LEU A 230 5.60 6.40 12.68
C LEU A 230 6.69 5.80 13.58
N SER A 231 7.95 6.13 13.29
CA SER A 231 9.08 5.67 14.10
C SER A 231 9.06 6.35 15.48
N LEU A 232 9.20 5.56 16.55
CA LEU A 232 9.27 6.07 17.92
C LEU A 232 10.68 6.51 18.33
N ILE A 233 11.68 6.27 17.47
CA ILE A 233 13.09 6.60 17.76
C ILE A 233 13.48 7.93 17.10
N HIS A 234 12.73 8.37 16.07
CA HIS A 234 13.05 9.54 15.26
C HIS A 234 11.98 10.65 15.39
N ILE A 235 11.25 10.66 16.50
CA ILE A 235 10.25 11.69 16.80
C ILE A 235 10.94 12.87 17.51
#